data_c7daf6919067d1b6bbae79564b15850a
#
_entry.id   c7daf6919067d1b6bbae79564b15850a
#
_cell.length_a   1.000
_cell.length_b   1.000
_cell.length_c   1.000
_cell.angle_alpha   90.00
_cell.angle_beta   90.00
_cell.angle_gamma   90.00
#
_symmetry.space_group_name_H-M   'P 1'
#
loop_
_entity.id
_entity.type
_entity.pdbx_description
1 polymer ?
#
loop_
_entity_poly.entity_id
_entity_poly.type
_entity_poly.pdbx_seq_one_letter_code
_entity_poly.pdbx_strand_id
1 'polypeptide(L)'
;MDFVEIIIEYLPIFMFLTMGVLLFIGYPVGFILGGVAITYGFIGYLFGVFKIAEFFNFVPRMWGFSAENLILVAIPSFVFMGTMMERSGIANDLLRTTQILLRKVPGGLAMSVTVMGTVLAAMTGIIGASVTMMTALALPTMLKNKYSHALSTGVIAASGTLGILIPPSIMLIIMADIMQVSVGN
;
A
#
# COMPACT_ATOMS: atom_id res chain seq x y z
N MET A 1 2.02 11.43 44.66
CA MET A 1 1.57 11.37 43.28
C MET A 1 0.06 11.48 43.30
N ASP A 2 -0.45 12.58 42.81
CA ASP A 2 -1.90 12.75 42.74
C ASP A 2 -2.47 11.80 41.67
N PHE A 3 -3.68 11.29 41.91
CA PHE A 3 -4.36 10.36 41.01
C PHE A 3 -4.40 10.86 39.55
N VAL A 4 -4.43 12.17 39.37
CA VAL A 4 -4.38 12.85 38.08
C VAL A 4 -3.01 12.71 37.40
N GLU A 5 -1.90 12.81 38.16
CA GLU A 5 -0.53 12.63 37.60
C GLU A 5 -0.33 11.21 37.08
N ILE A 6 -0.85 10.21 37.77
CA ILE A 6 -0.78 8.81 37.36
C ILE A 6 -1.57 8.62 36.02
N ILE A 7 -2.78 9.18 35.93
CA ILE A 7 -3.57 9.10 34.70
C ILE A 7 -2.83 9.74 33.52
N ILE A 8 -2.21 10.89 33.72
CA ILE A 8 -1.46 11.61 32.69
C ILE A 8 -0.26 10.79 32.21
N GLU A 9 0.48 10.19 33.12
CA GLU A 9 1.66 9.37 32.80
C GLU A 9 1.31 8.13 31.97
N TYR A 10 0.17 7.49 32.27
CA TYR A 10 -0.28 6.28 31.55
C TYR A 10 -1.16 6.58 30.35
N LEU A 11 -1.56 7.82 30.08
CA LEU A 11 -2.42 8.21 28.98
C LEU A 11 -1.92 7.71 27.60
N PRO A 12 -0.61 7.83 27.26
CA PRO A 12 -0.08 7.31 26.00
C PRO A 12 -0.21 5.79 25.89
N ILE A 13 -0.02 5.06 26.97
CA ILE A 13 -0.12 3.60 26.99
C ILE A 13 -1.56 3.17 26.73
N PHE A 14 -2.53 3.81 27.37
CA PHE A 14 -3.95 3.56 27.10
C PHE A 14 -4.33 3.90 25.68
N MET A 15 -3.80 4.98 25.10
CA MET A 15 -4.01 5.36 23.72
C MET A 15 -3.54 4.25 22.75
N PHE A 16 -2.31 3.75 22.92
CA PHE A 16 -1.77 2.67 22.09
C PHE A 16 -2.55 1.36 22.27
N LEU A 17 -2.94 1.03 23.47
CA LEU A 17 -3.70 -0.19 23.75
C LEU A 17 -5.10 -0.13 23.14
N THR A 18 -5.79 1.00 23.27
CA THR A 18 -7.10 1.24 22.64
C THR A 18 -7.00 1.17 21.13
N MET A 19 -5.97 1.79 20.55
CA MET A 19 -5.70 1.73 19.11
C MET A 19 -5.48 0.28 18.66
N GLY A 20 -4.66 -0.49 19.38
CA GLY A 20 -4.43 -1.90 19.09
C GLY A 20 -5.72 -2.72 19.10
N VAL A 21 -6.52 -2.59 20.17
CA VAL A 21 -7.81 -3.30 20.27
C VAL A 21 -8.75 -2.96 19.12
N LEU A 22 -8.89 -1.68 18.77
CA LEU A 22 -9.77 -1.24 17.69
C LEU A 22 -9.30 -1.76 16.31
N LEU A 23 -7.98 -1.85 16.09
CA LEU A 23 -7.43 -2.44 14.87
C LEU A 23 -7.81 -3.92 14.71
N PHE A 24 -7.83 -4.69 15.81
CA PHE A 24 -8.26 -6.09 15.78
C PHE A 24 -9.76 -6.28 15.55
N ILE A 25 -10.59 -5.26 15.84
CA ILE A 25 -12.04 -5.30 15.55
C ILE A 25 -12.32 -5.17 14.04
N GLY A 26 -11.35 -4.66 13.24
CA GLY A 26 -11.45 -4.61 11.78
C GLY A 26 -12.04 -3.32 11.22
N TYR A 27 -12.10 -2.25 11.99
CA TYR A 27 -12.45 -0.92 11.46
C TYR A 27 -11.35 -0.37 10.54
N PRO A 28 -11.69 0.49 9.55
CA PRO A 28 -10.69 1.10 8.69
C PRO A 28 -9.65 1.89 9.49
N VAL A 29 -8.38 1.60 9.26
CA VAL A 29 -7.23 2.10 10.03
C VAL A 29 -7.23 3.65 10.14
N GLY A 30 -7.57 4.35 9.06
CA GLY A 30 -7.61 5.82 9.05
C GLY A 30 -8.59 6.41 10.06
N PHE A 31 -9.78 5.80 10.22
CA PHE A 31 -10.78 6.24 11.20
C PHE A 31 -10.35 5.93 12.62
N ILE A 32 -9.68 4.78 12.84
CA ILE A 32 -9.16 4.43 14.16
C ILE A 32 -8.07 5.41 14.59
N LEU A 33 -7.09 5.67 13.73
CA LEU A 33 -6.00 6.60 14.02
C LEU A 33 -6.53 8.01 14.31
N GLY A 34 -7.40 8.53 13.46
CA GLY A 34 -8.01 9.85 13.65
C GLY A 34 -8.91 9.93 14.88
N GLY A 35 -9.80 8.94 15.05
CA GLY A 35 -10.73 8.88 16.17
C GLY A 35 -10.04 8.76 17.53
N VAL A 36 -9.05 7.87 17.64
CA VAL A 36 -8.26 7.71 18.87
C VAL A 36 -7.47 8.97 19.18
N ALA A 37 -6.79 9.57 18.17
CA ALA A 37 -6.02 10.79 18.37
C ALA A 37 -6.90 11.95 18.88
N ILE A 38 -8.09 12.16 18.29
CA ILE A 38 -9.02 13.22 18.71
C ILE A 38 -9.56 12.93 20.11
N THR A 39 -9.96 11.70 20.38
CA THR A 39 -10.53 11.32 21.71
C THR A 39 -9.52 11.51 22.81
N TYR A 40 -8.29 10.99 22.67
CA TYR A 40 -7.25 11.14 23.66
C TYR A 40 -6.69 12.56 23.73
N GLY A 41 -6.66 13.30 22.63
CA GLY A 41 -6.36 14.72 22.63
C GLY A 41 -7.38 15.54 23.43
N PHE A 42 -8.68 15.22 23.30
CA PHE A 42 -9.73 15.87 24.09
C PHE A 42 -9.64 15.49 25.57
N ILE A 43 -9.36 14.22 25.89
CA ILE A 43 -9.12 13.77 27.27
C ILE A 43 -7.90 14.52 27.86
N GLY A 44 -6.80 14.63 27.12
CA GLY A 44 -5.61 15.37 27.54
C GLY A 44 -5.88 16.87 27.74
N TYR A 45 -6.79 17.46 26.95
CA TYR A 45 -7.24 18.83 27.16
C TYR A 45 -8.01 18.99 28.49
N LEU A 46 -8.89 18.06 28.83
CA LEU A 46 -9.65 18.10 30.09
C LEU A 46 -8.72 17.99 31.32
N PHE A 47 -7.62 17.24 31.21
CA PHE A 47 -6.59 17.12 32.24
C PHE A 47 -5.51 18.22 32.20
N GLY A 48 -5.63 19.19 31.27
CA GLY A 48 -4.70 20.33 31.20
C GLY A 48 -3.35 20.01 30.58
N VAL A 49 -3.18 18.79 29.99
CA VAL A 49 -1.94 18.36 29.29
C VAL A 49 -1.86 18.98 27.91
N PHE A 50 -3.00 19.11 27.22
CA PHE A 50 -3.11 19.68 25.88
C PHE A 50 -3.78 21.06 25.91
N LYS A 51 -3.25 21.99 25.10
CA LYS A 51 -3.88 23.30 24.90
C LYS A 51 -4.73 23.27 23.62
N ILE A 52 -5.88 23.94 23.63
CA ILE A 52 -6.75 24.07 22.43
C ILE A 52 -5.98 24.60 21.21
N ALA A 53 -4.99 25.47 21.41
CA ALA A 53 -4.13 25.99 20.36
C ALA A 53 -3.36 24.89 19.59
N GLU A 54 -3.10 23.76 20.22
CA GLU A 54 -2.41 22.64 19.58
C GLU A 54 -3.28 21.92 18.55
N PHE A 55 -4.60 21.92 18.73
CA PHE A 55 -5.53 21.41 17.74
C PHE A 55 -5.54 22.26 16.47
N PHE A 56 -5.31 23.58 16.56
CA PHE A 56 -5.20 24.43 15.37
C PHE A 56 -3.94 24.14 14.54
N ASN A 57 -2.89 23.59 15.15
CA ASN A 57 -1.69 23.15 14.43
C ASN A 57 -1.89 21.87 13.61
N PHE A 58 -3.01 21.17 13.80
CA PHE A 58 -3.30 19.94 13.07
C PHE A 58 -3.47 20.17 11.57
N VAL A 59 -4.21 21.22 11.18
CA VAL A 59 -4.47 21.53 9.77
C VAL A 59 -3.19 21.93 9.01
N PRO A 60 -2.36 22.87 9.49
CA PRO A 60 -1.07 23.19 8.85
C PRO A 60 -0.13 21.99 8.79
N ARG A 61 -0.07 21.16 9.83
CA ARG A 61 0.76 19.95 9.82
C ARG A 61 0.29 18.91 8.81
N MET A 62 -1.03 18.69 8.72
CA MET A 62 -1.59 17.81 7.67
C MET A 62 -1.26 18.34 6.28
N TRP A 63 -1.40 19.65 6.06
CA TRP A 63 -1.11 20.27 4.77
C TRP A 63 0.37 20.12 4.41
N GLY A 64 1.28 20.52 5.30
CA GLY A 64 2.73 20.43 5.09
C GLY A 64 3.17 18.99 4.85
N PHE A 65 2.65 18.04 5.63
CA PHE A 65 3.02 16.64 5.48
C PHE A 65 2.43 15.98 4.22
N SER A 66 1.21 16.35 3.79
CA SER A 66 0.54 15.68 2.69
C SER A 66 0.67 16.40 1.35
N ALA A 67 0.43 17.71 1.31
CA ALA A 67 0.36 18.47 0.07
C ALA A 67 1.70 19.09 -0.36
N GLU A 68 2.54 19.46 0.59
CA GLU A 68 3.87 20.01 0.31
C GLU A 68 4.92 18.92 0.12
N ASN A 69 4.67 17.71 0.60
CA ASN A 69 5.56 16.57 0.39
C ASN A 69 5.30 15.96 -1.00
N LEU A 70 6.14 16.31 -1.97
CA LEU A 70 6.08 15.80 -3.36
C LEU A 70 6.11 14.27 -3.44
N ILE A 71 6.74 13.62 -2.47
CA ILE A 71 6.86 12.17 -2.41
C ILE A 71 5.51 11.53 -2.08
N LEU A 72 4.77 12.10 -1.12
CA LEU A 72 3.43 11.61 -0.80
C LEU A 72 2.41 11.90 -1.89
N VAL A 73 2.56 13.00 -2.64
CA VAL A 73 1.71 13.30 -3.82
C VAL A 73 1.93 12.29 -4.94
N ALA A 74 3.10 11.67 -5.03
CA ALA A 74 3.37 10.62 -6.00
C ALA A 74 2.48 9.37 -5.80
N ILE A 75 2.12 9.04 -4.54
CA ILE A 75 1.32 7.83 -4.23
C ILE A 75 -0.04 7.84 -4.94
N PRO A 76 -0.90 8.88 -4.81
CA PRO A 76 -2.16 8.95 -5.56
C PRO A 76 -1.96 8.89 -7.08
N SER A 77 -0.89 9.51 -7.58
CA SER A 77 -0.58 9.50 -9.02
C SER A 77 -0.25 8.09 -9.53
N PHE A 78 0.51 7.30 -8.77
CA PHE A 78 0.80 5.90 -9.11
C PHE A 78 -0.46 5.03 -9.02
N VAL A 79 -1.28 5.21 -7.99
CA VAL A 79 -2.57 4.49 -7.87
C VAL A 79 -3.47 4.83 -9.06
N PHE A 80 -3.54 6.09 -9.45
CA PHE A 80 -4.30 6.52 -10.62
C PHE A 80 -3.76 5.88 -11.91
N MET A 81 -2.45 5.91 -12.12
CA MET A 81 -1.80 5.27 -13.27
C MET A 81 -2.11 3.76 -13.31
N GLY A 82 -1.96 3.06 -12.18
CA GLY A 82 -2.25 1.63 -12.07
C GLY A 82 -3.70 1.30 -12.42
N THR A 83 -4.65 2.06 -11.85
CA THR A 83 -6.09 1.86 -12.12
C THR A 83 -6.48 2.18 -13.56
N MET A 84 -5.86 3.17 -14.17
CA MET A 84 -6.06 3.50 -15.60
C MET A 84 -5.56 2.37 -16.49
N MET A 85 -4.40 1.81 -16.22
CA MET A 85 -3.87 0.67 -16.98
C MET A 85 -4.71 -0.59 -16.81
N GLU A 86 -5.21 -0.84 -15.60
CA GLU A 86 -6.12 -1.94 -15.33
C GLU A 86 -7.41 -1.84 -16.15
N ARG A 87 -8.02 -0.64 -16.16
CA ARG A 87 -9.31 -0.41 -16.83
C ARG A 87 -9.20 -0.23 -18.34
N SER A 88 -8.04 0.17 -18.85
CA SER A 88 -7.82 0.38 -20.30
C SER A 88 -7.72 -0.92 -21.11
N GLY A 89 -7.62 -2.09 -20.46
CA GLY A 89 -7.43 -3.37 -21.12
C GLY A 89 -5.99 -3.66 -21.60
N ILE A 90 -5.07 -2.73 -21.40
CA ILE A 90 -3.66 -2.87 -21.78
C ILE A 90 -3.04 -4.12 -21.15
N ALA A 91 -3.44 -4.47 -19.93
CA ALA A 91 -2.98 -5.68 -19.27
C ALA A 91 -3.29 -6.96 -20.04
N ASN A 92 -4.50 -7.06 -20.62
CA ASN A 92 -4.90 -8.19 -21.44
C ASN A 92 -4.08 -8.25 -22.74
N ASP A 93 -3.87 -7.11 -23.38
CA ASP A 93 -3.10 -7.02 -24.62
C ASP A 93 -1.63 -7.35 -24.36
N LEU A 94 -1.08 -6.93 -23.25
CA LEU A 94 0.29 -7.24 -22.84
C LEU A 94 0.46 -8.74 -22.60
N LEU A 95 -0.49 -9.38 -21.90
CA LEU A 95 -0.46 -10.84 -21.69
C LEU A 95 -0.53 -11.57 -23.04
N ARG A 96 -1.43 -11.17 -23.90
CA ARG A 96 -1.60 -11.81 -25.21
C ARG A 96 -0.37 -11.64 -26.09
N THR A 97 0.22 -10.46 -26.12
CA THR A 97 1.41 -10.16 -26.91
C THR A 97 2.63 -10.95 -26.41
N THR A 98 2.84 -10.98 -25.10
CA THR A 98 3.94 -11.75 -24.50
C THR A 98 3.77 -13.27 -24.70
N GLN A 99 2.53 -13.78 -24.66
CA GLN A 99 2.23 -15.18 -24.99
C GLN A 99 2.57 -15.52 -26.45
N ILE A 100 2.28 -14.64 -27.40
CA ILE A 100 2.62 -14.84 -28.81
C ILE A 100 4.14 -14.85 -28.99
N LEU A 101 4.85 -13.92 -28.36
CA LEU A 101 6.32 -13.83 -28.42
C LEU A 101 6.99 -15.06 -27.83
N LEU A 102 6.50 -15.55 -26.70
CA LEU A 102 7.11 -16.68 -25.97
C LEU A 102 6.48 -18.04 -26.33
N ARG A 103 5.63 -18.11 -27.37
CA ARG A 103 4.93 -19.35 -27.78
C ARG A 103 5.86 -20.52 -28.10
N LYS A 104 7.06 -20.24 -28.59
CA LYS A 104 8.05 -21.27 -28.96
C LYS A 104 8.92 -21.74 -27.79
N VAL A 105 8.83 -21.09 -26.64
CA VAL A 105 9.65 -21.40 -25.47
C VAL A 105 8.89 -22.39 -24.58
N PRO A 106 9.54 -23.50 -24.13
CA PRO A 106 8.91 -24.38 -23.15
C PRO A 106 8.62 -23.59 -21.86
N GLY A 107 7.40 -23.68 -21.35
CA GLY A 107 6.96 -22.85 -20.21
C GLY A 107 6.64 -21.40 -20.57
N GLY A 108 6.56 -21.05 -21.85
CA GLY A 108 6.38 -19.68 -22.35
C GLY A 108 5.17 -18.93 -21.75
N LEU A 109 4.08 -19.64 -21.41
CA LEU A 109 2.94 -19.02 -20.74
C LEU A 109 3.30 -18.56 -19.32
N ALA A 110 4.02 -19.37 -18.54
CA ALA A 110 4.46 -18.98 -17.19
C ALA A 110 5.43 -17.78 -17.26
N MET A 111 6.35 -17.79 -18.23
CA MET A 111 7.24 -16.65 -18.48
C MET A 111 6.47 -15.40 -18.90
N SER A 112 5.45 -15.53 -19.74
CA SER A 112 4.59 -14.41 -20.15
C SER A 112 3.86 -13.80 -18.95
N VAL A 113 3.35 -14.63 -18.06
CA VAL A 113 2.69 -14.21 -16.82
C VAL A 113 3.69 -13.49 -15.90
N THR A 114 4.92 -13.99 -15.78
CA THR A 114 5.97 -13.34 -14.99
C THR A 114 6.32 -11.96 -15.56
N VAL A 115 6.57 -11.85 -16.86
CA VAL A 115 6.90 -10.57 -17.51
C VAL A 115 5.75 -9.57 -17.36
N MET A 116 4.52 -10.00 -17.66
CA MET A 116 3.34 -9.15 -17.52
C MET A 116 3.16 -8.71 -16.05
N GLY A 117 3.25 -9.68 -15.12
CA GLY A 117 3.10 -9.41 -13.69
C GLY A 117 4.14 -8.43 -13.16
N THR A 118 5.39 -8.58 -13.59
CA THR A 118 6.46 -7.66 -13.23
C THR A 118 6.17 -6.23 -13.72
N VAL A 119 5.75 -6.07 -14.97
CA VAL A 119 5.40 -4.76 -15.54
C VAL A 119 4.23 -4.14 -14.81
N LEU A 120 3.13 -4.90 -14.64
CA LEU A 120 1.93 -4.40 -13.96
C LEU A 120 2.19 -4.08 -12.49
N ALA A 121 2.94 -4.94 -11.80
CA ALA A 121 3.26 -4.75 -10.40
C ALA A 121 4.15 -3.51 -10.19
N ALA A 122 5.14 -3.28 -11.06
CA ALA A 122 5.96 -2.07 -11.05
C ALA A 122 5.13 -0.80 -11.23
N MET A 123 4.11 -0.85 -12.09
CA MET A 123 3.25 0.32 -12.37
C MET A 123 2.23 0.60 -11.26
N THR A 124 1.71 -0.43 -10.60
CA THR A 124 0.72 -0.26 -9.53
C THR A 124 1.37 0.02 -8.18
N GLY A 125 2.57 -0.49 -7.96
CA GLY A 125 3.29 -0.39 -6.68
C GLY A 125 2.57 -1.05 -5.48
N ILE A 126 1.43 -1.72 -5.71
CA ILE A 126 0.58 -2.34 -4.67
C ILE A 126 0.45 -3.82 -4.95
N ILE A 127 1.05 -4.67 -4.11
CA ILE A 127 1.07 -6.14 -4.28
C ILE A 127 -0.33 -6.71 -4.39
N GLY A 128 -1.22 -6.37 -3.45
CA GLY A 128 -2.56 -6.95 -3.39
C GLY A 128 -3.36 -6.71 -4.66
N ALA A 129 -3.34 -5.50 -5.20
CA ALA A 129 -4.01 -5.16 -6.45
C ALA A 129 -3.43 -5.92 -7.64
N SER A 130 -2.10 -5.96 -7.76
CA SER A 130 -1.41 -6.66 -8.86
C SER A 130 -1.68 -8.16 -8.83
N VAL A 131 -1.56 -8.81 -7.67
CA VAL A 131 -1.79 -10.26 -7.53
C VAL A 131 -3.26 -10.62 -7.80
N THR A 132 -4.21 -9.84 -7.30
CA THR A 132 -5.64 -10.11 -7.55
C THR A 132 -5.99 -9.95 -9.02
N MET A 133 -5.51 -8.91 -9.69
CA MET A 133 -5.69 -8.70 -11.11
C MET A 133 -5.04 -9.81 -11.94
N MET A 134 -3.79 -10.17 -11.64
CA MET A 134 -3.09 -11.27 -12.28
C MET A 134 -3.81 -12.60 -12.11
N THR A 135 -4.37 -12.85 -10.92
CA THR A 135 -5.17 -14.04 -10.66
C THR A 135 -6.40 -14.10 -11.55
N ALA A 136 -7.13 -13.01 -11.69
CA ALA A 136 -8.30 -12.95 -12.54
C ALA A 136 -8.00 -13.18 -14.03
N LEU A 137 -6.86 -12.65 -14.53
CA LEU A 137 -6.50 -12.71 -15.95
C LEU A 137 -5.71 -13.97 -16.33
N ALA A 138 -4.68 -14.29 -15.56
CA ALA A 138 -3.71 -15.32 -15.94
C ALA A 138 -4.07 -16.71 -15.43
N LEU A 139 -4.65 -16.84 -14.23
CA LEU A 139 -4.94 -18.15 -13.63
C LEU A 139 -5.87 -19.01 -14.50
N PRO A 140 -7.01 -18.51 -15.03
CA PRO A 140 -7.87 -19.32 -15.90
C PRO A 140 -7.14 -19.80 -17.16
N THR A 141 -6.29 -18.95 -17.72
CA THR A 141 -5.51 -19.26 -18.92
C THR A 141 -4.46 -20.32 -18.65
N MET A 142 -3.76 -20.25 -17.52
CA MET A 142 -2.75 -21.24 -17.13
C MET A 142 -3.40 -22.61 -16.87
N LEU A 143 -4.52 -22.66 -16.17
CA LEU A 143 -5.23 -23.88 -15.87
C LEU A 143 -5.79 -24.56 -17.14
N LYS A 144 -6.33 -23.76 -18.10
CA LYS A 144 -6.74 -24.28 -19.41
C LYS A 144 -5.58 -24.91 -20.18
N ASN A 145 -4.38 -24.39 -20.03
CA ASN A 145 -3.17 -24.93 -20.64
C ASN A 145 -2.52 -26.04 -19.80
N LYS A 146 -3.26 -26.65 -18.84
CA LYS A 146 -2.84 -27.79 -18.02
C LYS A 146 -1.65 -27.54 -17.11
N TYR A 147 -1.39 -26.29 -16.73
CA TYR A 147 -0.43 -25.99 -15.67
C TYR A 147 -0.98 -26.45 -14.33
N SER A 148 -0.10 -26.92 -13.44
CA SER A 148 -0.49 -27.31 -12.08
C SER A 148 -0.97 -26.09 -11.29
N HIS A 149 -1.91 -26.27 -10.38
CA HIS A 149 -2.42 -25.20 -9.52
C HIS A 149 -1.29 -24.52 -8.73
N ALA A 150 -0.38 -25.34 -8.14
CA ALA A 150 0.73 -24.82 -7.37
C ALA A 150 1.68 -23.93 -8.20
N LEU A 151 2.01 -24.35 -9.42
CA LEU A 151 2.86 -23.53 -10.30
C LEU A 151 2.15 -22.27 -10.74
N SER A 152 0.88 -22.33 -11.10
CA SER A 152 0.11 -21.18 -11.56
C SER A 152 -0.03 -20.11 -10.49
N THR A 153 -0.42 -20.51 -9.27
CA THR A 153 -0.55 -19.59 -8.15
C THR A 153 0.80 -19.06 -7.67
N GLY A 154 1.83 -19.91 -7.65
CA GLY A 154 3.19 -19.51 -7.28
C GLY A 154 3.79 -18.47 -8.22
N VAL A 155 3.65 -18.66 -9.54
CA VAL A 155 4.13 -17.70 -10.54
C VAL A 155 3.39 -16.36 -10.42
N ILE A 156 2.08 -16.38 -10.24
CA ILE A 156 1.27 -15.17 -10.09
C ILE A 156 1.68 -14.41 -8.81
N ALA A 157 1.78 -15.11 -7.69
CA ALA A 157 2.18 -14.49 -6.43
C ALA A 157 3.59 -13.89 -6.52
N ALA A 158 4.56 -14.66 -7.03
CA ALA A 158 5.94 -14.21 -7.18
C ALA A 158 6.05 -13.00 -8.13
N SER A 159 5.40 -13.03 -9.28
CA SER A 159 5.46 -11.92 -10.24
C SER A 159 4.78 -10.64 -9.70
N GLY A 160 3.69 -10.78 -8.96
CA GLY A 160 3.01 -9.64 -8.35
C GLY A 160 3.81 -8.97 -7.22
N THR A 161 4.69 -9.71 -6.53
CA THR A 161 5.56 -9.14 -5.49
C THR A 161 6.76 -8.39 -6.05
N LEU A 162 7.18 -8.64 -7.28
CA LEU A 162 8.32 -7.95 -7.91
C LEU A 162 8.11 -6.44 -8.07
N GLY A 163 6.85 -5.98 -8.09
CA GLY A 163 6.53 -4.56 -8.21
C GLY A 163 6.99 -3.69 -7.05
N ILE A 164 7.30 -4.28 -5.89
CA ILE A 164 7.89 -3.52 -4.79
C ILE A 164 9.36 -3.19 -5.06
N LEU A 165 10.05 -4.08 -5.79
CA LEU A 165 11.50 -4.01 -6.00
C LEU A 165 11.88 -3.20 -7.25
N ILE A 166 10.95 -3.07 -8.20
CA ILE A 166 11.22 -2.43 -9.49
C ILE A 166 10.67 -1.01 -9.49
N PRO A 167 11.51 0.02 -9.73
CA PRO A 167 11.02 1.39 -9.89
C PRO A 167 10.09 1.53 -11.12
N PRO A 168 9.01 2.33 -11.03
CA PRO A 168 8.58 3.17 -9.92
C PRO A 168 7.80 2.40 -8.85
N SER A 169 8.33 2.32 -7.62
CA SER A 169 7.73 1.61 -6.51
C SER A 169 7.37 2.57 -5.37
N ILE A 170 6.12 2.52 -4.92
CA ILE A 170 5.65 3.31 -3.77
C ILE A 170 6.51 3.02 -2.53
N MET A 171 6.91 1.77 -2.34
CA MET A 171 7.73 1.38 -1.18
C MET A 171 9.11 2.01 -1.19
N LEU A 172 9.76 2.06 -2.36
CA LEU A 172 11.07 2.72 -2.50
C LEU A 172 10.96 4.22 -2.26
N ILE A 173 9.88 4.85 -2.69
CA ILE A 173 9.64 6.27 -2.48
C ILE A 173 9.47 6.58 -0.99
N ILE A 174 8.67 5.79 -0.28
CA ILE A 174 8.47 5.93 1.17
C ILE A 174 9.78 5.69 1.92
N MET A 175 10.55 4.65 1.55
CA MET A 175 11.86 4.41 2.18
C MET A 175 12.83 5.57 1.95
N ALA A 176 12.89 6.11 0.74
CA ALA A 176 13.75 7.24 0.43
C ALA A 176 13.38 8.49 1.25
N ASP A 177 12.07 8.74 1.45
CA ASP A 177 11.58 9.83 2.30
C ASP A 177 12.01 9.64 3.77
N ILE A 178 11.83 8.43 4.32
CA ILE A 178 12.23 8.11 5.69
C ILE A 178 13.76 8.25 5.87
N MET A 179 14.52 7.80 4.86
CA MET A 179 15.99 7.87 4.88
C MET A 179 16.54 9.24 4.49
N GLN A 180 15.68 10.19 4.11
CA GLN A 180 16.05 11.53 3.63
C GLN A 180 17.04 11.49 2.46
N VAL A 181 16.91 10.51 1.58
CA VAL A 181 17.73 10.29 0.39
C VAL A 181 16.93 10.57 -0.87
N SER A 182 17.54 11.20 -1.86
CA SER A 182 16.90 11.43 -3.17
C SER A 182 16.63 10.11 -3.88
N VAL A 183 15.41 9.90 -4.38
CA VAL A 183 15.02 8.69 -5.16
C VAL A 183 15.76 8.61 -6.51
N GLY A 184 16.36 9.72 -6.97
CA GLY A 184 17.02 9.82 -8.27
C GLY A 184 18.55 9.62 -8.24
N ASN A 185 19.12 9.30 -7.10
CA ASN A 185 20.57 9.09 -6.95
C ASN A 185 20.87 7.62 -6.73
#